data_5fde3f54511205405be5ca8e1b086b78
#
_entry.id   5fde3f54511205405be5ca8e1b086b78
#
_cell.length_a   1.000
_cell.length_b   1.000
_cell.length_c   1.000
_cell.angle_alpha   90.00
_cell.angle_beta   90.00
_cell.angle_gamma   90.00
#
_symmetry.space_group_name_H-M   'P 1'
#
loop_
_entity.id
_entity.type
_entity.pdbx_description
1 polymer ?
#
loop_
_entity_poly.entity_id
_entity_poly.type
_entity_poly.pdbx_seq_one_letter_code
_entity_poly.pdbx_strand_id
1 'polypeptide(L)'
;RQMAVEGWPPEHDDTHTRGDMAAAAGCYAIVAGCSDPSREQFVAKPYPAWPWDDNWWKPTDRRRDLVKAAALIVAEIERLDRKGV
;
A
#
# COMPACT_ATOMS: atom_id res chain seq x y z
N ARG A 1 14.02 -5.53 -5.32
CA ARG A 1 13.79 -5.34 -5.03
C ARG A 1 13.22 -5.01 -4.24
N GLN A 2 12.85 -5.03 -3.65
CA GLN A 2 12.26 -4.74 -3.05
C GLN A 2 12.03 -4.24 -2.26
N MET A 3 11.84 -4.19 -1.91
CA MET A 3 11.58 -3.77 -1.31
C MET A 3 11.50 -3.15 -0.54
N ALA A 4 11.67 -2.86 -0.59
CA ALA A 4 11.57 -2.50 0.54
C ALA A 4 10.61 -1.53 0.99
N VAL A 5 9.46 -1.90 0.99
CA VAL A 5 8.46 -1.18 1.71
C VAL A 5 8.61 -1.59 3.15
N GLU A 6 8.75 -0.62 4.03
CA GLU A 6 8.94 -0.90 5.43
C GLU A 6 7.84 -1.77 5.97
N GLY A 7 8.24 -2.78 6.69
CA GLY A 7 7.30 -3.66 7.31
C GLY A 7 6.70 -4.72 6.40
N TRP A 8 7.15 -4.80 5.15
CA TRP A 8 6.62 -5.79 4.22
C TRP A 8 7.61 -6.93 4.05
N PRO A 9 7.38 -8.09 4.66
CA PRO A 9 8.25 -9.23 4.42
C PRO A 9 8.08 -9.74 3.00
N PRO A 10 9.14 -10.31 2.39
CA PRO A 10 9.03 -10.77 1.00
C PRO A 10 7.92 -11.79 0.76
N GLU A 11 7.73 -12.71 1.69
CA GLU A 11 6.70 -13.73 1.51
C GLU A 11 5.29 -13.15 1.56
N HIS A 12 5.14 -11.94 2.06
CA HIS A 12 3.86 -11.28 2.10
C HIS A 12 3.30 -11.06 0.68
N ASP A 13 4.19 -10.72 -0.25
CA ASP A 13 3.79 -10.49 -1.63
C ASP A 13 3.18 -11.74 -2.24
N ASP A 14 3.74 -12.89 -1.91
CA ASP A 14 3.32 -14.15 -2.53
C ASP A 14 2.00 -14.67 -1.96
N THR A 15 1.61 -14.22 -0.79
CA THR A 15 0.39 -14.71 -0.17
C THR A 15 -0.85 -13.91 -0.57
N HIS A 16 -0.68 -12.75 -1.19
CA HIS A 16 -1.81 -11.89 -1.55
C HIS A 16 -2.03 -11.96 -3.05
N THR A 17 -3.06 -12.69 -3.46
CA THR A 17 -3.28 -13.03 -4.85
C THR A 17 -4.48 -12.36 -5.49
N ARG A 18 -5.13 -11.43 -4.81
CA ARG A 18 -6.36 -10.83 -5.32
C ARG A 18 -6.26 -9.33 -5.52
N GLY A 19 -5.07 -8.84 -5.77
CA GLY A 19 -4.90 -7.41 -5.95
C GLY A 19 -4.80 -6.64 -4.65
N ASP A 20 -4.52 -7.33 -3.55
CA ASP A 20 -4.39 -6.68 -2.24
C ASP A 20 -3.35 -5.57 -2.27
N MET A 21 -2.23 -5.81 -2.93
CA MET A 21 -1.18 -4.79 -2.99
C MET A 21 -1.63 -3.57 -3.78
N ALA A 22 -2.44 -3.79 -4.82
CA ALA A 22 -2.99 -2.67 -5.57
C ALA A 22 -3.96 -1.87 -4.72
N ALA A 23 -4.79 -2.56 -3.94
CA ALA A 23 -5.74 -1.89 -3.05
C ALA A 23 -5.00 -1.10 -1.96
N ALA A 24 -3.96 -1.70 -1.39
CA ALA A 24 -3.15 -1.01 -0.38
C ALA A 24 -2.47 0.22 -0.98
N ALA A 25 -1.95 0.09 -2.20
CA ALA A 25 -1.34 1.22 -2.88
C ALA A 25 -2.34 2.36 -3.06
N GLY A 26 -3.57 2.01 -3.43
CA GLY A 26 -4.63 3.00 -3.57
C GLY A 26 -4.88 3.74 -2.28
N CYS A 27 -4.89 3.04 -1.16
CA CYS A 27 -5.10 3.66 0.15
C CYS A 27 -4.00 4.67 0.47
N TYR A 28 -2.74 4.31 0.24
CA TYR A 28 -1.65 5.25 0.46
C TYR A 28 -1.74 6.45 -0.48
N ALA A 29 -2.09 6.22 -1.74
CA ALA A 29 -2.22 7.31 -2.69
C ALA A 29 -3.35 8.26 -2.30
N ILE A 30 -4.48 7.71 -1.85
CA ILE A 30 -5.61 8.51 -1.42
C ILE A 30 -5.22 9.40 -0.24
N VAL A 31 -4.58 8.82 0.77
CA VAL A 31 -4.22 9.60 1.96
C VAL A 31 -3.16 10.63 1.63
N ALA A 32 -2.32 10.37 0.64
CA ALA A 32 -1.32 11.33 0.21
C ALA A 32 -1.95 12.53 -0.51
N GLY A 33 -3.09 12.32 -1.16
CA GLY A 33 -3.70 13.35 -2.00
C GLY A 33 -4.90 14.06 -1.42
N CYS A 34 -5.39 13.62 -0.27
CA CYS A 34 -6.62 14.21 0.28
C CYS A 34 -6.33 15.50 1.04
N SER A 35 -7.40 16.21 1.41
CA SER A 35 -7.28 17.45 2.18
C SER A 35 -6.69 17.16 3.56
N ASP A 36 -6.15 18.20 4.20
CA ASP A 36 -5.57 18.03 5.54
C ASP A 36 -6.56 17.45 6.55
N PRO A 37 -7.80 17.92 6.63
CA PRO A 37 -8.75 17.31 7.58
C PRO A 37 -9.04 15.84 7.28
N SER A 38 -9.18 15.49 5.99
CA SER A 38 -9.40 14.11 5.61
C SER A 38 -8.19 13.24 5.89
N ARG A 39 -7.01 13.80 5.67
CA ARG A 39 -5.77 13.07 5.94
C ARG A 39 -5.66 12.71 7.42
N GLU A 40 -6.01 13.65 8.28
CA GLU A 40 -5.97 13.41 9.72
C GLU A 40 -6.81 12.18 10.08
N GLN A 41 -7.99 12.11 9.50
CA GLN A 41 -8.91 11.00 9.69
C GLN A 41 -8.32 9.68 9.21
N PHE A 42 -7.76 9.69 7.99
CA PHE A 42 -7.30 8.45 7.37
C PHE A 42 -5.93 8.02 7.84
N VAL A 43 -5.16 8.90 8.43
CA VAL A 43 -3.92 8.49 9.10
C VAL A 43 -4.27 7.73 10.37
N ALA A 44 -5.28 8.18 11.10
CA ALA A 44 -5.69 7.53 12.34
C ALA A 44 -6.33 6.17 12.09
N LYS A 45 -7.02 6.00 10.97
CA LYS A 45 -7.69 4.76 10.64
C LYS A 45 -7.67 4.58 9.14
N PRO A 46 -7.33 3.39 8.63
CA PRO A 46 -7.18 3.22 7.19
C PRO A 46 -8.49 3.44 6.44
N TYR A 47 -8.33 3.85 5.19
CA TYR A 47 -9.44 3.95 4.26
C TYR A 47 -10.14 2.58 4.18
N PRO A 48 -11.47 2.55 3.99
CA PRO A 48 -12.20 1.27 4.01
C PRO A 48 -11.71 0.20 3.03
N ALA A 49 -11.01 0.58 1.99
CA ALA A 49 -10.49 -0.38 1.02
C ALA A 49 -9.20 -1.06 1.48
N TRP A 50 -8.66 -0.68 2.65
CA TRP A 50 -7.43 -1.28 3.17
C TRP A 50 -7.62 -2.78 3.32
N PRO A 51 -6.78 -3.60 2.65
CA PRO A 51 -7.03 -5.04 2.58
C PRO A 51 -6.46 -5.85 3.73
N TRP A 52 -5.63 -5.25 4.56
CA TRP A 52 -4.92 -5.98 5.60
C TRP A 52 -5.29 -5.45 6.98
N ASP A 53 -4.73 -6.09 8.01
CA ASP A 53 -4.92 -5.65 9.38
C ASP A 53 -4.49 -4.20 9.55
N ASP A 54 -5.19 -3.48 10.40
CA ASP A 54 -4.90 -2.07 10.64
C ASP A 54 -3.49 -1.86 11.16
N ASN A 55 -2.90 -2.85 11.80
CA ASN A 55 -1.51 -2.76 12.28
C ASN A 55 -0.51 -2.54 11.16
N TRP A 56 -0.87 -2.90 9.95
CA TRP A 56 -0.01 -2.72 8.79
C TRP A 56 -0.18 -1.36 8.12
N TRP A 57 -1.15 -0.58 8.56
CA TRP A 57 -1.39 0.74 8.01
C TRP A 57 -0.41 1.73 8.64
N LYS A 58 0.55 2.23 7.86
CA LYS A 58 1.65 3.03 8.39
C LYS A 58 1.92 4.28 7.56
N PRO A 59 0.93 5.16 7.42
CA PRO A 59 1.17 6.42 6.74
C PRO A 59 2.10 7.29 7.58
N THR A 60 2.92 8.08 6.90
CA THR A 60 3.83 9.02 7.57
C THR A 60 3.61 10.42 7.03
N ASP A 61 4.29 10.81 5.96
CA ASP A 61 4.02 12.08 5.31
C ASP A 61 3.61 11.83 3.87
N ARG A 62 3.12 12.86 3.19
CA ARG A 62 2.54 12.71 1.87
C ARG A 62 3.53 12.11 0.87
N ARG A 63 4.75 12.63 0.87
CA ARG A 63 5.74 12.13 -0.07
C ARG A 63 6.09 10.67 0.20
N ARG A 64 6.29 10.33 1.45
CA ARG A 64 6.62 8.95 1.83
C ARG A 64 5.47 8.01 1.49
N ASP A 65 4.25 8.46 1.71
CA ASP A 65 3.08 7.65 1.41
C ASP A 65 2.99 7.37 -0.10
N LEU A 66 3.36 8.35 -0.93
CA LEU A 66 3.42 8.13 -2.37
C LEU A 66 4.50 7.13 -2.74
N VAL A 67 5.63 7.17 -2.07
CA VAL A 67 6.69 6.18 -2.30
C VAL A 67 6.18 4.78 -1.95
N LYS A 68 5.46 4.65 -0.84
CA LYS A 68 4.89 3.36 -0.45
C LYS A 68 3.87 2.88 -1.48
N ALA A 69 3.04 3.79 -1.97
CA ALA A 69 2.07 3.43 -3.00
C ALA A 69 2.78 2.93 -4.25
N ALA A 70 3.81 3.64 -4.67
CA ALA A 70 4.56 3.26 -5.87
C ALA A 70 5.22 1.88 -5.69
N ALA A 71 5.81 1.63 -4.53
CA ALA A 71 6.45 0.35 -4.25
C ALA A 71 5.44 -0.80 -4.30
N LEU A 72 4.24 -0.58 -3.76
CA LEU A 72 3.21 -1.60 -3.79
C LEU A 72 2.71 -1.84 -5.21
N ILE A 73 2.60 -0.79 -6.01
CA ILE A 73 2.19 -0.93 -7.41
C ILE A 73 3.22 -1.77 -8.17
N VAL A 74 4.50 -1.46 -8.00
CA VAL A 74 5.56 -2.22 -8.66
C VAL A 74 5.52 -3.68 -8.21
N ALA A 75 5.35 -3.91 -6.91
CA ALA A 75 5.28 -5.28 -6.40
C ALA A 75 4.11 -6.05 -7.01
N GLU A 76 2.98 -5.38 -7.18
CA GLU A 76 1.82 -6.03 -7.78
C GLU A 76 2.07 -6.35 -9.25
N ILE A 77 2.68 -5.44 -9.99
CA ILE A 77 3.02 -5.69 -11.38
C ILE A 77 3.96 -6.90 -11.49
N GLU A 78 4.96 -6.95 -10.62
CA GLU A 78 5.90 -8.07 -10.62
C GLU A 78 5.21 -9.39 -10.30
N ARG A 79 4.27 -9.35 -9.36
CA ARG A 79 3.51 -10.55 -9.02
C ARG A 79 2.72 -11.04 -10.22
N LEU A 80 2.07 -10.14 -10.93
CA LEU A 80 1.30 -10.49 -12.13
C LEU A 80 2.22 -11.04 -13.22
N ASP A 81 3.40 -10.46 -13.38
CA ASP A 81 4.36 -10.92 -14.36
C ASP A 81 4.82 -12.34 -14.04
N ARG A 82 5.05 -12.65 -12.77
CA ARG A 82 5.46 -13.99 -12.36
C ARG A 82 4.37 -15.00 -12.66
N LYS A 83 3.12 -14.58 -12.66
CA LYS A 83 2.00 -15.46 -12.97
C LYS A 83 1.75 -15.60 -14.47
N GLY A 84 2.46 -14.86 -15.29
CA GLY A 84 2.29 -14.93 -16.72
C GLY A 84 1.04 -14.22 -17.22
N VAL A 85 0.61 -13.22 -16.53
CA VAL A 85 -0.60 -12.47 -16.93
C VAL A 85 -0.24 -11.16 -17.57
#